data_220fcdb1f70d7343472aadbf40d74cb0
#
_entry.id   220fcdb1f70d7343472aadbf40d74cb0
#
_cell.length_a   1.000
_cell.length_b   1.000
_cell.length_c   1.000
_cell.angle_alpha   90.00
_cell.angle_beta   90.00
_cell.angle_gamma   90.00
#
_symmetry.space_group_name_H-M   'P 1'
#
loop_
_entity.id
_entity.type
_entity.pdbx_description
1 polymer ?
#
loop_
_entity_poly.entity_id
_entity_poly.type
_entity_poly.pdbx_seq_one_letter_code
_entity_poly.pdbx_strand_id
1 'polypeptide(L)'
;MTRRRWIADEFSGTRAALTGAHAAHLSRTLRARVGQQFEVACGEQVRRATVSSVQDERVEFTLGEEVTAREAVPITLLLAVFKFDRMEWAIEKCTELNVTTILPVIARRTEKHLALAADKRVERWRRIAREAAEQSRRIAPPEIADPVKLKEALANFHDPAVMPREDSSLSRQICGHPRCDLRIVLAETAPEATLSEVLRAHDHVTSLVLAVGPEGGWTTDELQLFELSQWLAASLGDTILRAETAAIAAVAVARSELESATSV
;
A
#
# COMPACT_ATOMS: atom_id res chain seq x y z
N MET A 1 -8.00 -2.08 -27.04
CA MET A 1 -8.19 -1.63 -25.65
C MET A 1 -6.83 -1.36 -25.04
N THR A 2 -6.58 -0.18 -24.51
CA THR A 2 -5.36 0.12 -23.74
C THR A 2 -5.39 -0.67 -22.43
N ARG A 3 -4.28 -1.31 -22.09
CA ARG A 3 -4.17 -2.16 -20.89
C ARG A 3 -4.11 -1.39 -19.56
N ARG A 4 -4.01 -0.05 -19.60
CA ARG A 4 -3.84 0.82 -18.43
C ARG A 4 -5.20 1.30 -17.92
N ARG A 5 -5.39 1.33 -16.59
CA ARG A 5 -6.48 2.01 -15.90
C ARG A 5 -6.00 3.41 -15.50
N TRP A 6 -6.88 4.39 -15.58
CA TRP A 6 -6.60 5.75 -15.14
C TRP A 6 -7.32 6.03 -13.82
N ILE A 7 -6.71 6.79 -12.96
CA ILE A 7 -7.34 7.27 -11.72
C ILE A 7 -7.72 8.72 -11.93
N ALA A 8 -9.02 9.01 -11.87
CA ALA A 8 -9.52 10.36 -12.09
C ALA A 8 -8.98 11.34 -11.04
N ASP A 9 -8.53 12.52 -11.49
CA ASP A 9 -8.18 13.61 -10.59
C ASP A 9 -9.44 14.35 -10.10
N GLU A 10 -10.46 14.43 -10.97
CA GLU A 10 -11.75 15.05 -10.69
C GLU A 10 -12.86 14.13 -11.23
N PHE A 11 -13.94 13.98 -10.47
CA PHE A 11 -15.13 13.30 -10.97
C PHE A 11 -16.40 13.81 -10.29
N SER A 12 -17.49 13.82 -11.05
CA SER A 12 -18.82 14.20 -10.56
C SER A 12 -19.91 13.61 -11.48
N GLY A 13 -20.86 12.89 -10.90
CA GLY A 13 -21.95 12.25 -11.63
C GLY A 13 -21.46 11.32 -12.74
N THR A 14 -21.71 11.70 -13.99
CA THR A 14 -21.31 10.93 -15.19
C THR A 14 -20.05 11.47 -15.87
N ARG A 15 -19.29 12.34 -15.23
CA ARG A 15 -18.08 12.96 -15.79
C ARG A 15 -16.88 12.70 -14.91
N ALA A 16 -15.72 12.54 -15.53
CA ALA A 16 -14.42 12.49 -14.87
C ALA A 16 -13.41 13.26 -15.70
N ALA A 17 -12.31 13.69 -15.06
CA ALA A 17 -11.19 14.33 -15.74
C ALA A 17 -9.85 13.87 -15.17
N LEU A 18 -8.87 13.80 -16.08
CA LEU A 18 -7.45 13.83 -15.75
C LEU A 18 -6.94 15.24 -15.93
N THR A 19 -6.04 15.68 -15.06
CA THR A 19 -5.43 17.01 -15.11
C THR A 19 -3.90 16.94 -15.05
N GLY A 20 -3.23 18.03 -15.40
CA GLY A 20 -1.78 18.17 -15.28
C GLY A 20 -0.98 17.07 -15.99
N ALA A 21 -0.04 16.46 -15.29
CA ALA A 21 0.89 15.48 -15.86
C ALA A 21 0.21 14.23 -16.43
N HIS A 22 -0.87 13.76 -15.80
CA HIS A 22 -1.63 12.59 -16.28
C HIS A 22 -2.37 12.89 -17.58
N ALA A 23 -3.00 14.06 -17.68
CA ALA A 23 -3.64 14.52 -18.91
C ALA A 23 -2.61 14.70 -20.03
N ALA A 24 -1.45 15.34 -19.74
CA ALA A 24 -0.38 15.53 -20.70
C ALA A 24 0.19 14.18 -21.20
N HIS A 25 0.33 13.20 -20.31
CA HIS A 25 0.76 11.86 -20.71
C HIS A 25 -0.27 11.18 -21.63
N LEU A 26 -1.55 11.25 -21.28
CA LEU A 26 -2.61 10.65 -22.09
C LEU A 26 -2.78 11.36 -23.44
N SER A 27 -2.71 12.70 -23.48
CA SER A 27 -2.89 13.47 -24.70
C SER A 27 -1.66 13.43 -25.61
N ARG A 28 -0.47 13.71 -25.09
CA ARG A 28 0.76 13.88 -25.88
C ARG A 28 1.47 12.55 -26.16
N THR A 29 1.63 11.69 -25.14
CA THR A 29 2.39 10.43 -25.27
C THR A 29 1.53 9.33 -25.86
N LEU A 30 0.33 9.09 -25.32
CA LEU A 30 -0.58 8.04 -25.79
C LEU A 30 -1.51 8.53 -26.90
N ARG A 31 -1.54 9.84 -27.16
CA ARG A 31 -2.30 10.46 -28.26
C ARG A 31 -3.77 10.04 -28.27
N ALA A 32 -4.39 10.07 -27.09
CA ALA A 32 -5.80 9.74 -26.94
C ALA A 32 -6.69 10.62 -27.82
N ARG A 33 -7.78 10.05 -28.30
CA ARG A 33 -8.74 10.72 -29.19
C ARG A 33 -10.13 10.70 -28.58
N VAL A 34 -10.94 11.70 -28.86
CA VAL A 34 -12.36 11.73 -28.52
C VAL A 34 -13.04 10.47 -29.08
N GLY A 35 -13.90 9.86 -28.26
CA GLY A 35 -14.57 8.59 -28.56
C GLY A 35 -13.77 7.34 -28.15
N GLN A 36 -12.51 7.47 -27.78
CA GLN A 36 -11.72 6.33 -27.31
C GLN A 36 -12.14 5.92 -25.89
N GLN A 37 -12.15 4.62 -25.61
CA GLN A 37 -12.58 4.08 -24.32
C GLN A 37 -11.40 3.66 -23.45
N PHE A 38 -11.53 3.94 -22.16
CA PHE A 38 -10.61 3.56 -21.08
C PHE A 38 -11.38 3.06 -19.86
N GLU A 39 -10.69 2.37 -18.96
CA GLU A 39 -11.15 2.16 -17.60
C GLU A 39 -10.66 3.34 -16.76
N VAL A 40 -11.60 3.99 -16.05
CA VAL A 40 -11.31 5.12 -15.16
C VAL A 40 -11.83 4.79 -13.78
N ALA A 41 -10.94 4.86 -12.79
CA ALA A 41 -11.28 4.74 -11.38
C ALA A 41 -11.73 6.13 -10.85
N CYS A 42 -12.88 6.14 -10.20
CA CYS A 42 -13.53 7.31 -9.63
C CYS A 42 -13.91 7.00 -8.18
N GLY A 43 -13.05 7.36 -7.22
CA GLY A 43 -13.21 6.91 -5.83
C GLY A 43 -13.10 5.38 -5.74
N GLU A 44 -14.10 4.74 -5.17
CA GLU A 44 -14.15 3.28 -4.98
C GLU A 44 -14.67 2.51 -6.20
N GLN A 45 -15.13 3.19 -7.25
CA GLN A 45 -15.70 2.58 -8.44
C GLN A 45 -14.76 2.65 -9.62
N VAL A 46 -14.77 1.60 -10.44
CA VAL A 46 -14.16 1.61 -11.77
C VAL A 46 -15.26 1.65 -12.80
N ARG A 47 -15.16 2.57 -13.75
CA ARG A 47 -16.15 2.70 -14.81
C ARG A 47 -15.49 2.67 -16.19
N ARG A 48 -16.16 2.08 -17.14
CA ARG A 48 -15.80 2.24 -18.54
C ARG A 48 -16.11 3.66 -18.94
N ALA A 49 -15.12 4.39 -19.45
CA ALA A 49 -15.23 5.79 -19.74
C ALA A 49 -14.84 6.09 -21.18
N THR A 50 -15.56 6.99 -21.82
CA THR A 50 -15.31 7.44 -23.19
C THR A 50 -14.74 8.85 -23.15
N VAL A 51 -13.61 9.08 -23.82
CA VAL A 51 -13.00 10.42 -23.94
C VAL A 51 -13.98 11.36 -24.62
N SER A 52 -14.36 12.41 -23.94
CA SER A 52 -15.28 13.47 -24.45
C SER A 52 -14.54 14.73 -24.92
N SER A 53 -13.37 15.04 -24.32
CA SER A 53 -12.54 16.17 -24.69
C SER A 53 -11.06 15.87 -24.44
N VAL A 54 -10.17 16.38 -25.29
CA VAL A 54 -8.72 16.26 -25.13
C VAL A 54 -8.10 17.63 -25.28
N GLN A 55 -7.47 18.09 -24.21
CA GLN A 55 -6.61 19.30 -24.17
C GLN A 55 -5.25 18.91 -23.59
N ASP A 56 -4.24 19.77 -23.73
CA ASP A 56 -2.87 19.44 -23.32
C ASP A 56 -2.73 19.05 -21.85
N GLU A 57 -3.45 19.73 -20.96
CA GLU A 57 -3.39 19.51 -19.51
C GLU A 57 -4.71 19.07 -18.89
N ARG A 58 -5.69 18.72 -19.73
CA ARG A 58 -7.01 18.24 -19.29
C ARG A 58 -7.60 17.27 -20.31
N VAL A 59 -7.91 16.06 -19.87
CA VAL A 59 -8.66 15.06 -20.65
C VAL A 59 -9.94 14.72 -19.90
N GLU A 60 -11.07 14.92 -20.54
CA GLU A 60 -12.39 14.67 -19.95
C GLU A 60 -12.98 13.37 -20.49
N PHE A 61 -13.77 12.75 -19.62
CA PHE A 61 -14.44 11.47 -19.90
C PHE A 61 -15.92 11.55 -19.57
N THR A 62 -16.72 10.87 -20.39
CA THR A 62 -18.09 10.49 -20.03
C THR A 62 -18.03 9.07 -19.44
N LEU A 63 -18.52 8.92 -18.19
CA LEU A 63 -18.52 7.66 -17.45
C LEU A 63 -19.72 6.80 -17.91
N GLY A 64 -19.45 5.55 -18.25
CA GLY A 64 -20.42 4.53 -18.64
C GLY A 64 -20.66 3.50 -17.53
N GLU A 65 -20.69 2.23 -17.90
CA GLU A 65 -20.97 1.09 -17.02
C GLU A 65 -19.89 0.93 -15.95
N GLU A 66 -20.30 0.50 -14.75
CA GLU A 66 -19.42 0.12 -13.69
C GLU A 66 -18.72 -1.22 -14.00
N VAL A 67 -17.44 -1.30 -13.74
CA VAL A 67 -16.64 -2.51 -13.85
C VAL A 67 -16.47 -3.10 -12.45
N THR A 68 -17.10 -4.23 -12.18
CA THR A 68 -17.03 -4.89 -10.86
C THR A 68 -15.58 -5.25 -10.55
N ALA A 69 -15.06 -4.73 -9.45
CA ALA A 69 -13.78 -5.13 -8.88
C ALA A 69 -14.01 -6.06 -7.68
N ARG A 70 -13.20 -7.11 -7.55
CA ARG A 70 -13.25 -7.98 -6.38
C ARG A 70 -12.61 -7.24 -5.20
N GLU A 71 -13.30 -7.16 -4.08
CA GLU A 71 -12.73 -6.67 -2.83
C GLU A 71 -11.66 -7.66 -2.35
N ALA A 72 -10.48 -7.13 -2.05
CA ALA A 72 -9.38 -7.92 -1.52
C ALA A 72 -9.14 -7.51 -0.07
N VAL A 73 -8.71 -8.45 0.77
CA VAL A 73 -8.33 -8.17 2.16
C VAL A 73 -7.33 -7.02 2.19
N PRO A 74 -7.58 -5.92 2.93
CA PRO A 74 -6.67 -4.80 3.01
C PRO A 74 -5.36 -5.22 3.71
N ILE A 75 -4.23 -4.82 3.11
CA ILE A 75 -2.89 -5.02 3.67
C ILE A 75 -2.26 -3.67 3.96
N THR A 76 -1.91 -3.44 5.21
CA THR A 76 -1.07 -2.30 5.64
C THR A 76 0.37 -2.78 5.79
N LEU A 77 1.31 -2.07 5.17
CA LEU A 77 2.73 -2.36 5.24
C LEU A 77 3.46 -1.31 6.09
N LEU A 78 3.91 -1.68 7.29
CA LEU A 78 4.91 -0.92 8.04
C LEU A 78 6.28 -1.19 7.41
N LEU A 79 6.79 -0.24 6.65
CA LEU A 79 8.05 -0.37 5.93
C LEU A 79 9.11 0.50 6.61
N ALA A 80 10.11 -0.12 7.24
CA ALA A 80 11.21 0.64 7.80
C ALA A 80 11.91 1.44 6.68
N VAL A 81 12.33 2.66 7.00
CA VAL A 81 13.05 3.50 6.04
C VAL A 81 14.46 2.94 5.82
N PHE A 82 14.79 2.67 4.58
CA PHE A 82 16.10 2.23 4.10
C PHE A 82 16.50 3.03 2.85
N LYS A 83 17.52 2.62 2.11
CA LYS A 83 18.02 3.34 0.92
C LYS A 83 16.89 3.67 -0.04
N PHE A 84 16.76 4.96 -0.38
CA PHE A 84 15.57 5.49 -1.05
C PHE A 84 15.31 4.86 -2.43
N ASP A 85 16.34 4.58 -3.20
CA ASP A 85 16.21 3.91 -4.51
C ASP A 85 15.53 2.53 -4.39
N ARG A 86 15.92 1.75 -3.38
CA ARG A 86 15.33 0.45 -3.09
C ARG A 86 13.95 0.55 -2.45
N MET A 87 13.76 1.54 -1.56
CA MET A 87 12.45 1.81 -0.97
C MET A 87 11.43 2.24 -2.03
N GLU A 88 11.83 3.08 -2.98
CA GLU A 88 11.01 3.49 -4.11
C GLU A 88 10.59 2.27 -4.96
N TRP A 89 11.51 1.35 -5.21
CA TRP A 89 11.22 0.08 -5.88
C TRP A 89 10.28 -0.82 -5.07
N ALA A 90 10.49 -0.95 -3.77
CA ALA A 90 9.59 -1.71 -2.89
C ALA A 90 8.18 -1.11 -2.89
N ILE A 91 8.04 0.23 -2.80
CA ILE A 91 6.75 0.92 -2.87
C ILE A 91 6.04 0.64 -4.21
N GLU A 92 6.76 0.75 -5.33
CA GLU A 92 6.24 0.43 -6.66
C GLU A 92 5.67 -1.01 -6.69
N LYS A 93 6.47 -2.01 -6.30
CA LYS A 93 6.06 -3.42 -6.39
C LYS A 93 5.00 -3.82 -5.37
N CYS A 94 5.06 -3.30 -4.14
CA CYS A 94 4.00 -3.52 -3.16
C CYS A 94 2.68 -2.86 -3.60
N THR A 95 2.75 -1.74 -4.33
CA THR A 95 1.57 -1.14 -4.96
C THR A 95 0.99 -2.06 -6.03
N GLU A 96 1.80 -2.63 -6.92
CA GLU A 96 1.35 -3.60 -7.92
C GLU A 96 0.70 -4.84 -7.27
N LEU A 97 1.17 -5.25 -6.09
CA LEU A 97 0.64 -6.34 -5.29
C LEU A 97 -0.57 -5.94 -4.42
N ASN A 98 -1.16 -4.80 -4.67
CA ASN A 98 -2.40 -4.33 -4.04
C ASN A 98 -2.31 -4.07 -2.52
N VAL A 99 -1.19 -3.56 -2.01
CA VAL A 99 -1.11 -3.01 -0.64
C VAL A 99 -2.01 -1.78 -0.54
N THR A 100 -2.79 -1.67 0.53
CA THR A 100 -3.73 -0.55 0.74
C THR A 100 -3.10 0.67 1.39
N THR A 101 -2.17 0.44 2.31
CA THR A 101 -1.49 1.51 3.06
C THR A 101 -0.03 1.17 3.24
N ILE A 102 0.85 2.13 3.05
CA ILE A 102 2.28 2.03 3.40
C ILE A 102 2.60 3.08 4.45
N LEU A 103 3.04 2.63 5.62
CA LEU A 103 3.51 3.47 6.71
C LEU A 103 5.03 3.39 6.80
N PRO A 104 5.76 4.42 6.33
CA PRO A 104 7.20 4.48 6.51
C PRO A 104 7.57 4.60 8.00
N VAL A 105 8.47 3.75 8.49
CA VAL A 105 8.84 3.70 9.91
C VAL A 105 10.33 3.97 10.08
N ILE A 106 10.66 4.88 10.98
CA ILE A 106 12.04 5.14 11.39
C ILE A 106 12.40 4.15 12.49
N ALA A 107 13.14 3.10 12.10
CA ALA A 107 13.66 2.08 12.98
C ALA A 107 15.01 2.49 13.62
N ARG A 108 15.42 1.76 14.64
CA ARG A 108 16.70 2.02 15.37
C ARG A 108 17.92 1.90 14.44
N ARG A 109 17.89 0.96 13.50
CA ARG A 109 18.95 0.71 12.52
C ARG A 109 18.76 1.44 11.19
N THR A 110 17.75 2.30 11.07
CA THR A 110 17.64 3.23 9.95
C THR A 110 18.82 4.21 9.98
N GLU A 111 19.53 4.37 8.87
CA GLU A 111 20.65 5.30 8.77
C GLU A 111 20.18 6.75 9.06
N LYS A 112 20.91 7.47 9.92
CA LYS A 112 20.52 8.79 10.42
C LYS A 112 20.19 9.79 9.31
N HIS A 113 20.96 9.80 8.23
CA HIS A 113 20.74 10.71 7.11
C HIS A 113 19.45 10.38 6.32
N LEU A 114 19.07 9.10 6.23
CA LEU A 114 17.82 8.67 5.61
C LEU A 114 16.62 9.06 6.51
N ALA A 115 16.73 8.82 7.82
CA ALA A 115 15.69 9.23 8.77
C ALA A 115 15.39 10.73 8.70
N LEU A 116 16.44 11.58 8.64
CA LEU A 116 16.29 13.05 8.54
C LEU A 116 15.74 13.54 7.19
N ALA A 117 15.87 12.75 6.15
CA ALA A 117 15.43 13.13 4.81
C ALA A 117 14.10 12.47 4.40
N ALA A 118 13.55 11.55 5.21
CA ALA A 118 12.38 10.75 4.87
C ALA A 118 11.16 11.63 4.55
N ASP A 119 10.85 12.63 5.39
CA ASP A 119 9.71 13.53 5.19
C ASP A 119 9.72 14.20 3.81
N LYS A 120 10.91 14.57 3.32
CA LYS A 120 11.07 15.21 2.00
C LYS A 120 10.84 14.26 0.83
N ARG A 121 10.75 12.95 1.10
CA ARG A 121 10.54 11.92 0.07
C ARG A 121 9.08 11.51 -0.11
N VAL A 122 8.22 11.82 0.84
CA VAL A 122 6.82 11.35 0.88
C VAL A 122 6.07 11.68 -0.42
N GLU A 123 6.16 12.92 -0.90
CA GLU A 123 5.49 13.32 -2.14
C GLU A 123 6.00 12.54 -3.37
N ARG A 124 7.29 12.21 -3.40
CA ARG A 124 7.85 11.37 -4.45
C ARG A 124 7.33 9.93 -4.34
N TRP A 125 7.22 9.38 -3.14
CA TRP A 125 6.67 8.04 -2.90
C TRP A 125 5.19 7.97 -3.29
N ARG A 126 4.39 8.98 -2.94
CA ARG A 126 2.99 9.11 -3.35
C ARG A 126 2.83 9.09 -4.87
N ARG A 127 3.71 9.82 -5.58
CA ARG A 127 3.70 9.83 -7.04
C ARG A 127 4.04 8.46 -7.64
N ILE A 128 5.09 7.79 -7.14
CA ILE A 128 5.47 6.44 -7.58
C ILE A 128 4.32 5.46 -7.36
N ALA A 129 3.71 5.48 -6.18
CA ALA A 129 2.57 4.65 -5.86
C ALA A 129 1.38 4.90 -6.82
N ARG A 130 1.10 6.16 -7.15
CA ARG A 130 0.05 6.49 -8.11
C ARG A 130 0.35 5.94 -9.51
N GLU A 131 1.54 6.16 -10.02
CA GLU A 131 1.97 5.65 -11.34
C GLU A 131 1.89 4.12 -11.41
N ALA A 132 2.33 3.43 -10.34
CA ALA A 132 2.26 1.97 -10.23
C ALA A 132 0.81 1.47 -10.13
N ALA A 133 -0.08 2.16 -9.40
CA ALA A 133 -1.49 1.82 -9.29
C ALA A 133 -2.21 1.91 -10.65
N GLU A 134 -1.95 2.95 -11.42
CA GLU A 134 -2.50 3.10 -12.76
C GLU A 134 -2.02 2.01 -13.72
N GLN A 135 -0.74 1.65 -13.64
CA GLN A 135 -0.15 0.60 -14.48
C GLN A 135 -0.71 -0.77 -14.10
N SER A 136 -0.87 -1.07 -12.83
CA SER A 136 -1.40 -2.34 -12.31
C SER A 136 -2.92 -2.43 -12.29
N ARG A 137 -3.64 -1.44 -12.82
CA ARG A 137 -5.11 -1.36 -12.90
C ARG A 137 -5.81 -1.36 -11.54
N ARG A 138 -5.20 -0.76 -10.54
CA ARG A 138 -5.84 -0.58 -9.24
C ARG A 138 -6.95 0.47 -9.32
N ILE A 139 -7.88 0.40 -8.37
CA ILE A 139 -8.95 1.39 -8.20
C ILE A 139 -8.39 2.70 -7.66
N ALA A 140 -7.48 2.59 -6.66
CA ALA A 140 -6.80 3.72 -6.05
C ALA A 140 -5.33 3.36 -5.74
N PRO A 141 -4.43 4.34 -5.68
CA PRO A 141 -3.09 4.13 -5.13
C PRO A 141 -3.19 3.76 -3.65
N PRO A 142 -2.17 3.07 -3.08
CA PRO A 142 -2.09 2.94 -1.65
C PRO A 142 -1.93 4.31 -1.00
N GLU A 143 -2.45 4.45 0.21
CA GLU A 143 -2.12 5.60 1.04
C GLU A 143 -0.66 5.50 1.48
N ILE A 144 0.13 6.57 1.28
CA ILE A 144 1.48 6.69 1.81
C ILE A 144 1.43 7.68 2.97
N ALA A 145 1.53 7.18 4.19
CA ALA A 145 1.55 7.99 5.40
C ALA A 145 2.87 8.74 5.59
N ASP A 146 2.88 9.74 6.43
CA ASP A 146 4.11 10.42 6.79
C ASP A 146 4.98 9.52 7.70
N PRO A 147 6.33 9.61 7.60
CA PRO A 147 7.24 8.79 8.38
C PRO A 147 7.09 9.02 9.88
N VAL A 148 6.97 7.94 10.65
CA VAL A 148 6.87 8.00 12.11
C VAL A 148 7.90 7.07 12.75
N LYS A 149 8.21 7.29 14.03
CA LYS A 149 9.03 6.34 14.81
C LYS A 149 8.27 5.06 15.09
N LEU A 150 8.97 3.93 15.17
CA LEU A 150 8.35 2.62 15.42
C LEU A 150 7.38 2.65 16.63
N LYS A 151 7.78 3.24 17.75
CA LYS A 151 6.93 3.31 18.95
C LYS A 151 5.61 4.05 18.70
N GLU A 152 5.63 5.10 17.88
CA GLU A 152 4.45 5.87 17.49
C GLU A 152 3.58 5.06 16.53
N ALA A 153 4.21 4.35 15.58
CA ALA A 153 3.51 3.45 14.68
C ALA A 153 2.75 2.36 15.46
N LEU A 154 3.42 1.67 16.38
CA LEU A 154 2.82 0.59 17.16
C LEU A 154 1.68 1.08 18.08
N ALA A 155 1.78 2.31 18.62
CA ALA A 155 0.71 2.88 19.44
C ALA A 155 -0.62 3.03 18.65
N ASN A 156 -0.56 3.22 17.33
CA ASN A 156 -1.74 3.32 16.48
C ASN A 156 -2.45 1.98 16.22
N PHE A 157 -1.77 0.86 16.50
CA PHE A 157 -2.30 -0.49 16.36
C PHE A 157 -2.66 -1.14 17.72
N HIS A 158 -2.62 -0.38 18.82
CA HIS A 158 -3.05 -0.89 20.13
C HIS A 158 -4.57 -1.07 20.15
N ASP A 159 -5.01 -2.16 20.82
CA ASP A 159 -6.43 -2.49 20.96
C ASP A 159 -7.18 -1.36 21.66
N PRO A 160 -8.24 -0.77 21.07
CA PRO A 160 -9.04 0.27 21.71
C PRO A 160 -9.77 -0.21 22.96
N ALA A 161 -9.79 -1.50 23.27
CA ALA A 161 -10.36 -2.02 24.53
C ALA A 161 -9.55 -1.63 25.78
N VAL A 162 -8.31 -1.13 25.64
CA VAL A 162 -7.42 -0.80 26.76
C VAL A 162 -7.32 0.70 27.04
N MET A 163 -7.58 1.58 26.07
CA MET A 163 -7.69 3.04 26.29
C MET A 163 -8.42 3.73 25.14
N PRO A 164 -9.53 4.45 25.39
CA PRO A 164 -10.11 5.36 24.41
C PRO A 164 -9.24 6.61 24.32
N ARG A 165 -8.37 6.74 23.35
CA ARG A 165 -7.84 8.05 22.93
C ARG A 165 -8.72 8.58 21.79
N GLU A 166 -9.65 9.44 22.18
CA GLU A 166 -10.40 10.33 21.32
C GLU A 166 -9.44 11.31 20.63
N ASP A 167 -8.89 11.22 19.59
CA ASP A 167 -8.05 12.12 18.78
C ASP A 167 -6.70 11.52 18.34
N SER A 168 -6.75 10.56 17.42
CA SER A 168 -5.67 10.49 16.46
C SER A 168 -6.28 10.35 15.05
N SER A 169 -6.19 11.42 14.28
CA SER A 169 -6.50 11.45 12.85
C SER A 169 -5.72 10.37 12.09
N LEU A 170 -4.54 9.99 12.58
CA LEU A 170 -3.69 8.94 12.04
C LEU A 170 -4.31 7.54 12.14
N SER A 171 -4.99 7.21 13.26
CA SER A 171 -5.63 5.89 13.42
C SER A 171 -6.76 5.64 12.43
N ARG A 172 -7.47 6.69 12.01
CA ARG A 172 -8.51 6.60 10.97
C ARG A 172 -7.94 6.53 9.57
N GLN A 173 -6.74 7.10 9.34
CA GLN A 173 -6.07 7.07 8.06
C GLN A 173 -5.34 5.74 7.79
N ILE A 174 -4.77 5.10 8.82
CA ILE A 174 -3.94 3.90 8.66
C ILE A 174 -4.77 2.62 8.61
N CYS A 175 -5.86 2.54 9.34
CA CYS A 175 -6.77 1.40 9.31
C CYS A 175 -8.16 1.93 8.97
N GLY A 176 -8.60 1.84 7.73
CA GLY A 176 -9.98 2.13 7.32
C GLY A 176 -11.01 1.25 8.06
N HIS A 177 -10.55 0.31 8.90
CA HIS A 177 -11.34 -0.51 9.82
C HIS A 177 -10.84 -0.37 11.26
N PRO A 178 -11.74 -0.31 12.26
CA PRO A 178 -11.41 -0.12 13.67
C PRO A 178 -10.68 -1.32 14.33
N ARG A 179 -10.49 -2.42 13.62
CA ARG A 179 -9.79 -3.63 14.11
C ARG A 179 -8.92 -4.20 13.00
N CYS A 180 -7.60 -4.18 13.18
CA CYS A 180 -6.70 -4.98 12.36
C CYS A 180 -6.65 -6.39 12.98
N ASP A 181 -7.13 -7.39 12.27
CA ASP A 181 -7.30 -8.74 12.80
C ASP A 181 -5.97 -9.47 12.99
N LEU A 182 -5.01 -9.24 12.10
CA LEU A 182 -3.74 -9.94 12.13
C LEU A 182 -2.56 -8.98 11.93
N ARG A 183 -1.58 -9.06 12.83
CA ARG A 183 -0.37 -8.22 12.82
C ARG A 183 0.86 -9.11 12.86
N ILE A 184 1.71 -9.01 11.85
CA ILE A 184 2.88 -9.86 11.68
C ILE A 184 4.12 -8.99 11.49
N VAL A 185 5.17 -9.24 12.28
CA VAL A 185 6.49 -8.69 12.08
C VAL A 185 7.39 -9.73 11.43
N LEU A 186 8.06 -9.34 10.34
CA LEU A 186 9.08 -10.19 9.74
C LEU A 186 10.38 -10.07 10.53
N ALA A 187 10.86 -11.19 11.03
CA ALA A 187 12.09 -11.31 11.80
C ALA A 187 12.98 -12.40 11.22
N GLU A 188 14.31 -12.13 11.17
CA GLU A 188 15.30 -13.11 10.71
C GLU A 188 15.73 -14.08 11.84
N THR A 189 15.65 -13.61 13.10
CA THR A 189 16.05 -14.37 14.27
C THR A 189 14.87 -15.13 14.87
N ALA A 190 14.85 -16.43 14.62
CA ALA A 190 14.05 -17.45 15.30
C ALA A 190 12.52 -17.24 15.38
N PRO A 191 11.81 -16.90 14.31
CA PRO A 191 10.41 -17.20 14.32
C PRO A 191 10.22 -18.73 14.19
N GLU A 192 9.37 -19.29 15.03
CA GLU A 192 9.02 -20.72 15.00
C GLU A 192 8.22 -21.09 13.74
N ALA A 193 7.67 -20.09 13.02
CA ALA A 193 6.81 -20.28 11.87
C ALA A 193 7.14 -19.33 10.69
N THR A 194 6.88 -19.82 9.51
CA THR A 194 6.92 -19.02 8.28
C THR A 194 5.66 -18.14 8.15
N LEU A 195 5.73 -17.10 7.32
CA LEU A 195 4.58 -16.22 7.03
C LEU A 195 3.37 -17.02 6.50
N SER A 196 3.60 -18.00 5.62
CA SER A 196 2.52 -18.86 5.11
C SER A 196 1.87 -19.68 6.20
N GLU A 197 2.66 -20.27 7.11
CA GLU A 197 2.12 -21.06 8.22
C GLU A 197 1.29 -20.21 9.18
N VAL A 198 1.78 -19.00 9.52
CA VAL A 198 1.03 -18.06 10.36
C VAL A 198 -0.29 -17.67 9.68
N LEU A 199 -0.28 -17.34 8.40
CA LEU A 199 -1.50 -16.93 7.67
C LEU A 199 -2.52 -18.09 7.57
N ARG A 200 -2.07 -19.31 7.30
CA ARG A 200 -2.95 -20.50 7.22
C ARG A 200 -3.53 -20.91 8.56
N ALA A 201 -2.86 -20.57 9.67
CA ALA A 201 -3.36 -20.85 11.02
C ALA A 201 -4.48 -19.89 11.46
N HIS A 202 -4.73 -18.82 10.68
CA HIS A 202 -5.75 -17.81 11.01
C HIS A 202 -6.86 -17.79 9.94
N ASP A 203 -8.00 -18.38 10.28
CA ASP A 203 -9.19 -18.33 9.43
C ASP A 203 -9.83 -16.92 9.46
N HIS A 204 -10.40 -16.50 8.33
CA HIS A 204 -11.21 -15.26 8.22
C HIS A 204 -10.47 -13.95 8.56
N VAL A 205 -9.24 -13.80 8.09
CA VAL A 205 -8.50 -12.54 8.21
C VAL A 205 -9.23 -11.45 7.41
N THR A 206 -9.73 -10.41 8.08
CA THR A 206 -10.43 -9.28 7.43
C THR A 206 -9.49 -8.12 7.16
N SER A 207 -8.35 -8.04 7.84
CA SER A 207 -7.28 -7.07 7.58
C SER A 207 -5.93 -7.59 8.08
N LEU A 208 -4.86 -7.25 7.38
CA LEU A 208 -3.50 -7.67 7.70
C LEU A 208 -2.55 -6.48 7.81
N VAL A 209 -1.72 -6.47 8.85
CA VAL A 209 -0.59 -5.54 8.97
C VAL A 209 0.71 -6.33 8.94
N LEU A 210 1.59 -5.97 8.03
CA LEU A 210 2.94 -6.55 7.90
C LEU A 210 3.99 -5.51 8.28
N ALA A 211 4.98 -5.86 9.10
CA ALA A 211 6.12 -5.01 9.41
C ALA A 211 7.41 -5.59 8.85
N VAL A 212 8.13 -4.78 8.06
CA VAL A 212 9.40 -5.14 7.42
C VAL A 212 10.51 -4.20 7.89
N GLY A 213 11.59 -4.77 8.40
CA GLY A 213 12.74 -4.03 8.96
C GLY A 213 13.64 -3.37 7.92
N PRO A 214 14.61 -2.53 8.39
CA PRO A 214 15.66 -1.99 7.52
C PRO A 214 16.69 -3.09 7.17
N GLU A 215 17.71 -2.74 6.36
CA GLU A 215 18.75 -3.71 5.93
C GLU A 215 19.48 -4.39 7.11
N GLY A 216 19.56 -3.75 8.27
CA GLY A 216 20.13 -4.33 9.48
C GLY A 216 19.13 -5.11 10.33
N GLY A 217 17.89 -5.28 9.90
CA GLY A 217 16.80 -5.91 10.66
C GLY A 217 16.35 -5.11 11.89
N TRP A 218 15.43 -5.65 12.65
CA TRP A 218 14.98 -5.09 13.93
C TRP A 218 16.00 -5.34 15.04
N THR A 219 16.08 -4.44 16.02
CA THR A 219 16.84 -4.70 17.25
C THR A 219 16.03 -5.59 18.21
N THR A 220 16.71 -6.21 19.18
CA THR A 220 16.02 -7.01 20.21
C THR A 220 14.97 -6.19 20.96
N ASP A 221 15.27 -4.93 21.30
CA ASP A 221 14.33 -4.03 21.97
C ASP A 221 13.10 -3.74 21.10
N GLU A 222 13.28 -3.60 19.77
CA GLU A 222 12.17 -3.40 18.84
C GLU A 222 11.31 -4.65 18.69
N LEU A 223 11.92 -5.84 18.63
CA LEU A 223 11.17 -7.10 18.63
C LEU A 223 10.36 -7.29 19.91
N GLN A 224 10.92 -6.92 21.07
CA GLN A 224 10.16 -6.93 22.33
C GLN A 224 8.98 -5.94 22.30
N LEU A 225 9.12 -4.76 21.66
CA LEU A 225 8.00 -3.83 21.49
C LEU A 225 6.89 -4.42 20.61
N PHE A 226 7.23 -5.14 19.55
CA PHE A 226 6.27 -5.86 18.72
C PHE A 226 5.55 -6.95 19.53
N GLU A 227 6.28 -7.75 20.31
CA GLU A 227 5.72 -8.80 21.17
C GLU A 227 4.75 -8.21 22.20
N LEU A 228 5.15 -7.16 22.93
CA LEU A 228 4.31 -6.44 23.89
C LEU A 228 3.06 -5.83 23.23
N SER A 229 3.13 -5.52 21.95
CA SER A 229 2.02 -5.02 21.13
C SER A 229 1.20 -6.15 20.49
N GLN A 230 1.43 -7.41 20.88
CA GLN A 230 0.73 -8.60 20.38
C GLN A 230 0.88 -8.84 18.87
N TRP A 231 2.06 -8.55 18.34
CA TRP A 231 2.41 -8.92 16.98
C TRP A 231 2.99 -10.33 16.94
N LEU A 232 2.64 -11.08 15.91
CA LEU A 232 3.23 -12.41 15.65
C LEU A 232 4.53 -12.23 14.85
N ALA A 233 5.56 -12.96 15.25
CA ALA A 233 6.81 -13.00 14.47
C ALA A 233 6.73 -14.11 13.42
N ALA A 234 7.18 -13.82 12.20
CA ALA A 234 7.24 -14.80 11.12
C ALA A 234 8.51 -14.64 10.28
N SER A 235 8.94 -15.73 9.63
CA SER A 235 10.05 -15.71 8.66
C SER A 235 9.54 -15.84 7.22
N LEU A 236 10.41 -15.51 6.27
CA LEU A 236 10.20 -15.79 4.85
C LEU A 236 11.03 -17.00 4.36
N GLY A 237 11.53 -17.83 5.30
CA GLY A 237 12.36 -19.00 5.03
C GLY A 237 13.80 -18.81 5.53
N ASP A 238 14.69 -19.74 5.13
CA ASP A 238 16.03 -19.90 5.70
C ASP A 238 17.07 -18.90 5.15
N THR A 239 16.73 -18.13 4.13
CA THR A 239 17.66 -17.19 3.51
C THR A 239 17.39 -15.75 3.97
N ILE A 240 18.49 -15.01 4.21
CA ILE A 240 18.40 -13.58 4.53
C ILE A 240 18.09 -12.82 3.25
N LEU A 241 16.93 -12.16 3.22
CA LEU A 241 16.50 -11.33 2.11
C LEU A 241 16.87 -9.86 2.35
N ARG A 242 17.13 -9.12 1.28
CA ARG A 242 17.23 -7.67 1.37
C ARG A 242 15.86 -7.08 1.73
N ALA A 243 15.84 -5.92 2.38
CA ALA A 243 14.60 -5.29 2.87
C ALA A 243 13.54 -5.11 1.77
N GLU A 244 13.95 -4.65 0.58
CA GLU A 244 13.08 -4.53 -0.58
C GLU A 244 12.52 -5.87 -1.05
N THR A 245 13.36 -6.91 -1.07
CA THR A 245 12.95 -8.27 -1.46
C THR A 245 11.99 -8.85 -0.41
N ALA A 246 12.29 -8.67 0.87
CA ALA A 246 11.44 -9.13 1.96
C ALA A 246 10.05 -8.49 1.92
N ALA A 247 9.99 -7.18 1.67
CA ALA A 247 8.71 -6.47 1.55
C ALA A 247 7.85 -7.02 0.40
N ILE A 248 8.44 -7.16 -0.78
CA ILE A 248 7.75 -7.66 -1.98
C ILE A 248 7.31 -9.12 -1.78
N ALA A 249 8.20 -9.97 -1.28
CA ALA A 249 7.90 -11.39 -1.06
C ALA A 249 6.81 -11.57 0.00
N ALA A 250 6.87 -10.85 1.12
CA ALA A 250 5.86 -10.91 2.17
C ALA A 250 4.47 -10.54 1.66
N VAL A 251 4.37 -9.44 0.91
CA VAL A 251 3.09 -9.01 0.35
C VAL A 251 2.58 -10.02 -0.69
N ALA A 252 3.46 -10.59 -1.53
CA ALA A 252 3.07 -11.59 -2.52
C ALA A 252 2.55 -12.88 -1.87
N VAL A 253 3.23 -13.38 -0.84
CA VAL A 253 2.81 -14.54 -0.06
C VAL A 253 1.48 -14.26 0.63
N ALA A 254 1.35 -13.12 1.30
CA ALA A 254 0.13 -12.75 1.99
C ALA A 254 -1.07 -12.67 1.03
N ARG A 255 -0.91 -12.05 -0.15
CA ARG A 255 -1.96 -12.03 -1.17
C ARG A 255 -2.39 -13.41 -1.60
N SER A 256 -1.44 -14.27 -1.90
CA SER A 256 -1.71 -15.64 -2.36
C SER A 256 -2.50 -16.44 -1.32
N GLU A 257 -2.11 -16.38 -0.04
CA GLU A 257 -2.79 -17.11 1.03
C GLU A 257 -4.18 -16.54 1.32
N LEU A 258 -4.33 -15.21 1.40
CA LEU A 258 -5.61 -14.55 1.67
C LEU A 258 -6.64 -14.74 0.53
N GLU A 259 -6.19 -14.76 -0.73
CA GLU A 259 -7.08 -15.01 -1.88
C GLU A 259 -7.52 -16.48 -1.94
N SER A 260 -6.66 -17.40 -1.54
CA SER A 260 -6.97 -18.84 -1.48
C SER A 260 -8.03 -19.15 -0.41
N ALA A 261 -7.95 -18.52 0.76
CA ALA A 261 -8.90 -18.66 1.85
C ALA A 261 -10.32 -18.16 1.52
N THR A 262 -10.43 -17.16 0.63
CA THR A 262 -11.72 -16.58 0.21
C THR A 262 -12.42 -17.39 -0.90
N SER A 263 -11.78 -18.42 -1.44
CA SER A 263 -12.26 -19.22 -2.58
C SER A 263 -12.91 -20.54 -2.18
N VAL A 264 -12.99 -20.83 -0.88
CA VAL A 264 -13.69 -21.98 -0.26
C VAL A 264 -14.97 -21.50 0.39
#